data_ebde3d919b83130e3a579e8369846a31
#
_entry.id   ebde3d919b83130e3a579e8369846a31
#
_cell.length_a   1.000
_cell.length_b   1.000
_cell.length_c   1.000
_cell.angle_alpha   90.00
_cell.angle_beta   90.00
_cell.angle_gamma   90.00
#
_symmetry.space_group_name_H-M   'P 1'
#
loop_
_entity.id
_entity.type
_entity.pdbx_description
1 polymer ?
#
loop_
_entity_poly.entity_id
_entity_poly.type
_entity_poly.pdbx_seq_one_letter_code
_entity_poly.pdbx_strand_id
1 'polypeptide(L)'
;MMLNRNRVIESFHQLGFSPRVEAFEDRILIQKSVLLLQLAGLKTTYPYRLHIRGPYCVELNREAFAHHGEFEAPAPRGALDENERAIVAAFGETFELRPNQLEVAATYAYLVSCAGLDHVEAHRRTRKLKSFVPAAQQALGISRAKRFLYPPTEEETREMKDEFALWQSASLRSAGREDE
;
A
#
# COMPACT_ATOMS: atom_id res chain seq x y z
N MET A 1 -9.04 -19.44 -8.72
CA MET A 1 -8.28 -18.62 -9.67
C MET A 1 -9.18 -17.62 -10.42
N MET A 2 -10.18 -18.03 -11.19
CA MET A 2 -11.05 -17.10 -11.95
C MET A 2 -11.65 -15.96 -11.09
N LEU A 3 -12.09 -16.24 -9.88
CA LEU A 3 -12.68 -15.24 -8.98
C LEU A 3 -11.66 -14.20 -8.48
N ASN A 4 -10.42 -14.63 -8.19
CA ASN A 4 -9.33 -13.71 -7.83
C ASN A 4 -9.03 -12.75 -8.98
N ARG A 5 -8.86 -13.25 -10.20
CA ARG A 5 -8.61 -12.45 -11.38
C ARG A 5 -9.70 -11.41 -11.63
N ASN A 6 -10.97 -11.81 -11.57
CA ASN A 6 -12.08 -10.89 -11.79
C ASN A 6 -12.07 -9.72 -10.79
N ARG A 7 -11.76 -9.99 -9.50
CA ARG A 7 -11.58 -8.95 -8.49
C ARG A 7 -10.44 -8.00 -8.82
N VAL A 8 -9.29 -8.52 -9.25
CA VAL A 8 -8.13 -7.70 -9.65
C VAL A 8 -8.48 -6.81 -10.84
N ILE A 9 -9.09 -7.39 -11.88
CA ILE A 9 -9.47 -6.63 -13.10
C ILE A 9 -10.48 -5.54 -12.75
N GLU A 10 -11.50 -5.84 -11.96
CA GLU A 10 -12.49 -4.84 -11.54
C GLU A 10 -11.88 -3.76 -10.64
N SER A 11 -10.94 -4.13 -9.76
CA SER A 11 -10.18 -3.14 -8.99
C SER A 11 -9.39 -2.19 -9.88
N PHE A 12 -8.72 -2.70 -10.91
CA PHE A 12 -7.98 -1.87 -11.86
C PHE A 12 -8.91 -0.98 -12.69
N HIS A 13 -10.08 -1.51 -13.09
CA HIS A 13 -11.11 -0.69 -13.75
C HIS A 13 -11.54 0.48 -12.85
N GLN A 14 -11.86 0.22 -11.58
CA GLN A 14 -12.27 1.26 -10.63
C GLN A 14 -11.16 2.30 -10.39
N LEU A 15 -9.90 1.90 -10.41
CA LEU A 15 -8.73 2.77 -10.27
C LEU A 15 -8.37 3.54 -11.55
N GLY A 16 -9.03 3.26 -12.67
CA GLY A 16 -8.63 3.80 -13.98
C GLY A 16 -7.22 3.36 -14.41
N PHE A 17 -6.78 2.18 -13.94
CA PHE A 17 -5.46 1.64 -14.21
C PHE A 17 -5.51 0.55 -15.28
N SER A 18 -4.89 0.80 -16.42
CA SER A 18 -4.77 -0.12 -17.55
C SER A 18 -3.30 -0.48 -17.77
N PRO A 19 -2.77 -1.47 -17.05
CA PRO A 19 -1.36 -1.83 -17.11
C PRO A 19 -1.01 -2.53 -18.43
N ARG A 20 0.14 -2.20 -19.00
CA ARG A 20 0.76 -2.97 -20.08
C ARG A 20 1.55 -4.12 -19.47
N VAL A 21 1.06 -5.34 -19.58
CA VAL A 21 1.67 -6.52 -18.94
C VAL A 21 3.12 -6.76 -19.37
N GLU A 22 3.48 -6.39 -20.60
CA GLU A 22 4.86 -6.46 -21.13
C GLU A 22 5.80 -5.41 -20.49
N ALA A 23 5.27 -4.29 -19.97
CA ALA A 23 6.07 -3.24 -19.36
C ALA A 23 6.51 -3.65 -17.95
N PHE A 24 7.81 -3.56 -17.67
CA PHE A 24 8.36 -3.97 -16.37
C PHE A 24 7.80 -3.16 -15.19
N GLU A 25 7.66 -1.85 -15.36
CA GLU A 25 7.13 -0.97 -14.33
C GLU A 25 5.65 -1.27 -14.02
N ASP A 26 4.85 -1.55 -15.05
CA ASP A 26 3.44 -1.88 -14.88
C ASP A 26 3.28 -3.24 -14.17
N ARG A 27 4.18 -4.21 -14.40
CA ARG A 27 4.20 -5.46 -13.62
C ARG A 27 4.53 -5.23 -12.14
N ILE A 28 5.40 -4.27 -11.83
CA ILE A 28 5.63 -3.86 -10.43
C ILE A 28 4.32 -3.30 -9.86
N LEU A 29 3.64 -2.41 -10.57
CA LEU A 29 2.37 -1.84 -10.13
C LEU A 29 1.31 -2.91 -9.91
N ILE A 30 1.12 -3.84 -10.83
CA ILE A 30 0.21 -4.99 -10.67
C ILE A 30 0.51 -5.74 -9.36
N GLN A 31 1.75 -6.17 -9.19
CA GLN A 31 2.16 -6.98 -8.04
C GLN A 31 1.97 -6.26 -6.70
N LYS A 32 2.33 -4.98 -6.64
CA LYS A 32 2.32 -4.24 -5.37
C LYS A 32 0.91 -3.76 -5.02
N SER A 33 0.11 -3.33 -6.00
CA SER A 33 -1.28 -2.94 -5.78
C SER A 33 -2.12 -4.12 -5.30
N VAL A 34 -2.01 -5.27 -5.97
CA VAL A 34 -2.79 -6.46 -5.58
C VAL A 34 -2.42 -6.94 -4.18
N LEU A 35 -1.13 -6.93 -3.80
CA LEU A 35 -0.74 -7.27 -2.43
C LEU A 35 -1.35 -6.32 -1.41
N LEU A 36 -1.22 -5.00 -1.62
CA LEU A 36 -1.74 -4.00 -0.69
C LEU A 36 -3.26 -4.09 -0.55
N LEU A 37 -3.97 -4.27 -1.66
CA LEU A 37 -5.43 -4.49 -1.66
C LEU A 37 -5.80 -5.78 -0.93
N GLN A 38 -5.07 -6.88 -1.16
CA GLN A 38 -5.30 -8.16 -0.46
C GLN A 38 -5.09 -8.02 1.05
N LEU A 39 -4.04 -7.34 1.48
CA LEU A 39 -3.78 -7.08 2.90
C LEU A 39 -4.84 -6.16 3.54
N ALA A 40 -5.45 -5.28 2.76
CA ALA A 40 -6.56 -4.42 3.20
C ALA A 40 -7.92 -5.13 3.24
N GLY A 41 -8.01 -6.38 2.74
CA GLY A 41 -9.24 -7.17 2.80
C GLY A 41 -9.91 -7.47 1.45
N LEU A 42 -9.29 -7.13 0.31
CA LEU A 42 -9.73 -7.62 -0.98
C LEU A 42 -9.65 -9.16 -0.96
N LYS A 43 -10.75 -9.83 -1.24
CA LYS A 43 -10.91 -11.29 -1.11
C LYS A 43 -10.17 -12.05 -2.22
N THR A 44 -8.85 -11.83 -2.31
CA THR A 44 -7.92 -12.57 -3.15
C THR A 44 -6.97 -13.40 -2.29
N THR A 45 -6.37 -14.44 -2.85
CA THR A 45 -5.54 -15.41 -2.11
C THR A 45 -4.23 -15.72 -2.85
N TYR A 46 -3.58 -14.67 -3.37
CA TYR A 46 -2.29 -14.83 -4.04
C TYR A 46 -1.17 -15.08 -3.03
N PRO A 47 -0.37 -16.15 -3.21
CA PRO A 47 0.72 -16.50 -2.28
C PRO A 47 1.97 -15.67 -2.57
N TYR A 48 2.12 -14.57 -1.86
CA TYR A 48 3.30 -13.71 -1.99
C TYR A 48 4.51 -14.26 -1.23
N ARG A 49 5.70 -14.07 -1.80
CA ARG A 49 6.98 -14.33 -1.15
C ARG A 49 7.92 -13.15 -1.36
N LEU A 50 8.86 -12.96 -0.43
CA LEU A 50 9.87 -11.90 -0.55
C LEU A 50 10.91 -12.29 -1.60
N HIS A 51 11.12 -11.41 -2.57
CA HIS A 51 12.12 -11.49 -3.62
C HIS A 51 13.04 -10.26 -3.61
N ILE A 52 14.00 -10.17 -4.56
CA ILE A 52 14.96 -9.06 -4.69
C ILE A 52 14.24 -7.69 -4.75
N ARG A 53 13.15 -7.60 -5.51
CA ARG A 53 12.33 -6.38 -5.65
C ARG A 53 11.16 -6.31 -4.66
N GLY A 54 11.27 -7.03 -3.53
CA GLY A 54 10.19 -7.10 -2.53
C GLY A 54 9.17 -8.21 -2.81
N PRO A 55 7.99 -8.14 -2.20
CA PRO A 55 6.98 -9.20 -2.32
C PRO A 55 6.56 -9.43 -3.78
N TYR A 56 6.49 -10.70 -4.16
CA TYR A 56 6.16 -11.11 -5.52
C TYR A 56 5.33 -12.41 -5.49
N CYS A 57 4.35 -12.50 -6.37
CA CYS A 57 3.53 -13.68 -6.59
C CYS A 57 3.67 -14.18 -8.03
N VAL A 58 4.19 -15.40 -8.18
CA VAL A 58 4.40 -16.04 -9.49
C VAL A 58 3.06 -16.33 -10.17
N GLU A 59 2.05 -16.75 -9.41
CA GLU A 59 0.73 -17.08 -9.89
C GLU A 59 0.03 -15.87 -10.49
N LEU A 60 0.07 -14.71 -9.81
CA LEU A 60 -0.48 -13.46 -10.32
C LEU A 60 0.23 -13.05 -11.62
N ASN A 61 1.56 -13.19 -11.66
CA ASN A 61 2.31 -12.85 -12.87
C ASN A 61 1.92 -13.74 -14.06
N ARG A 62 1.81 -15.07 -13.84
CA ARG A 62 1.38 -16.01 -14.89
C ARG A 62 -0.03 -15.70 -15.37
N GLU A 63 -0.94 -15.37 -14.44
CA GLU A 63 -2.33 -15.02 -14.75
C GLU A 63 -2.42 -13.73 -15.56
N ALA A 64 -1.63 -12.71 -15.22
CA ALA A 64 -1.56 -11.46 -15.97
C ALA A 64 -1.08 -11.69 -17.41
N PHE A 65 -0.04 -12.51 -17.63
CA PHE A 65 0.42 -12.84 -18.99
C PHE A 65 -0.59 -13.70 -19.76
N ALA A 66 -1.17 -14.72 -19.13
CA ALA A 66 -2.14 -15.60 -19.78
C ALA A 66 -3.43 -14.87 -20.20
N HIS A 67 -3.76 -13.78 -19.53
CA HIS A 67 -4.97 -12.98 -19.75
C HIS A 67 -4.64 -11.49 -19.98
N HIS A 68 -3.51 -11.19 -20.62
CA HIS A 68 -2.99 -9.84 -20.78
C HIS A 68 -4.05 -8.85 -21.31
N GLY A 69 -4.84 -9.23 -22.29
CA GLY A 69 -5.90 -8.37 -22.83
C GLY A 69 -6.95 -7.95 -21.81
N GLU A 70 -7.26 -8.80 -20.81
CA GLU A 70 -8.20 -8.44 -19.74
C GLU A 70 -7.56 -7.49 -18.72
N PHE A 71 -6.26 -7.60 -18.47
CA PHE A 71 -5.51 -6.69 -17.60
C PHE A 71 -5.27 -5.34 -18.27
N GLU A 72 -4.98 -5.32 -19.57
CA GLU A 72 -4.68 -4.11 -20.34
C GLU A 72 -5.93 -3.28 -20.67
N ALA A 73 -7.09 -3.94 -20.73
CA ALA A 73 -8.41 -3.30 -20.91
C ALA A 73 -9.38 -3.74 -19.81
N PRO A 74 -9.14 -3.32 -18.54
CA PRO A 74 -9.97 -3.76 -17.44
C PRO A 74 -11.39 -3.23 -17.55
N ALA A 75 -12.35 -4.09 -17.26
CA ALA A 75 -13.78 -3.79 -17.35
C ALA A 75 -14.51 -4.26 -16.08
N PRO A 76 -15.70 -3.72 -15.79
CA PRO A 76 -16.52 -4.18 -14.68
C PRO A 76 -16.84 -5.68 -14.81
N ARG A 77 -16.76 -6.40 -13.70
CA ARG A 77 -17.02 -7.86 -13.64
C ARG A 77 -18.13 -8.22 -12.66
N GLY A 78 -18.60 -7.27 -11.84
CA GLY A 78 -19.51 -7.52 -10.74
C GLY A 78 -18.92 -8.44 -9.66
N ALA A 79 -17.58 -8.44 -9.54
CA ALA A 79 -16.86 -9.34 -8.64
C ALA A 79 -16.59 -8.71 -7.27
N LEU A 80 -16.63 -7.37 -7.15
CA LEU A 80 -16.40 -6.65 -5.90
C LEU A 80 -17.72 -6.42 -5.16
N ASP A 81 -17.75 -6.74 -3.89
CA ASP A 81 -18.81 -6.27 -3.00
C ASP A 81 -18.60 -4.80 -2.57
N GLU A 82 -19.52 -4.26 -1.78
CA GLU A 82 -19.48 -2.85 -1.35
C GLU A 82 -18.24 -2.53 -0.52
N ASN A 83 -17.86 -3.42 0.39
CA ASN A 83 -16.67 -3.25 1.22
C ASN A 83 -15.39 -3.32 0.36
N GLU A 84 -15.30 -4.26 -0.56
CA GLU A 84 -14.16 -4.37 -1.47
C GLU A 84 -14.03 -3.12 -2.37
N ARG A 85 -15.16 -2.56 -2.84
CA ARG A 85 -15.16 -1.28 -3.59
C ARG A 85 -14.66 -0.10 -2.75
N ALA A 86 -15.06 -0.04 -1.48
CA ALA A 86 -14.56 0.98 -0.56
C ALA A 86 -13.04 0.86 -0.31
N ILE A 87 -12.52 -0.37 -0.16
CA ILE A 87 -11.07 -0.64 -0.04
C ILE A 87 -10.33 -0.13 -1.29
N VAL A 88 -10.85 -0.42 -2.49
CA VAL A 88 -10.22 0.01 -3.75
C VAL A 88 -10.25 1.54 -3.87
N ALA A 89 -11.35 2.20 -3.49
CA ALA A 89 -11.44 3.65 -3.46
C ALA A 89 -10.41 4.28 -2.50
N ALA A 90 -10.32 3.78 -1.27
CA ALA A 90 -9.34 4.23 -0.28
C ALA A 90 -7.89 4.01 -0.75
N PHE A 91 -7.62 2.93 -1.49
CA PHE A 91 -6.32 2.72 -2.12
C PHE A 91 -6.03 3.82 -3.14
N GLY A 92 -6.97 4.15 -4.03
CA GLY A 92 -6.82 5.21 -5.04
C GLY A 92 -6.60 6.61 -4.43
N GLU A 93 -7.23 6.90 -3.30
CA GLU A 93 -7.02 8.15 -2.54
C GLU A 93 -5.65 8.20 -1.84
N THR A 94 -5.11 7.04 -1.48
CA THR A 94 -3.86 6.95 -0.71
C THR A 94 -2.63 6.87 -1.59
N PHE A 95 -2.69 6.13 -2.69
CA PHE A 95 -1.53 5.82 -3.51
C PHE A 95 -1.62 6.43 -4.89
N GLU A 96 -0.56 7.13 -5.29
CA GLU A 96 -0.26 7.33 -6.70
C GLU A 96 0.34 6.04 -7.25
N LEU A 97 -0.03 5.67 -8.50
CA LEU A 97 0.50 4.49 -9.17
C LEU A 97 1.94 4.73 -9.64
N ARG A 98 2.86 4.89 -8.68
CA ARG A 98 4.30 5.09 -8.91
C ARG A 98 5.08 3.87 -8.44
N PRO A 99 5.85 3.20 -9.32
CA PRO A 99 6.53 1.95 -9.00
C PRO A 99 7.36 1.99 -7.71
N ASN A 100 8.22 3.00 -7.54
CA ASN A 100 9.09 3.12 -6.36
C ASN A 100 8.29 3.26 -5.05
N GLN A 101 7.22 4.05 -5.04
CA GLN A 101 6.39 4.23 -3.85
C GLN A 101 5.67 2.94 -3.47
N LEU A 102 5.02 2.29 -4.45
CA LEU A 102 4.30 1.04 -4.21
C LEU A 102 5.26 -0.10 -3.85
N GLU A 103 6.44 -0.13 -4.42
CA GLU A 103 7.48 -1.11 -4.08
C GLU A 103 7.92 -0.98 -2.62
N VAL A 104 8.11 0.23 -2.12
CA VAL A 104 8.42 0.50 -0.71
C VAL A 104 7.23 0.15 0.19
N ALA A 105 6.05 0.67 -0.13
CA ALA A 105 4.83 0.44 0.64
C ALA A 105 4.50 -1.05 0.80
N ALA A 106 4.52 -1.80 -0.31
CA ALA A 106 4.26 -3.23 -0.32
C ALA A 106 5.33 -4.04 0.42
N THR A 107 6.60 -3.62 0.36
CA THR A 107 7.69 -4.29 1.12
C THR A 107 7.48 -4.11 2.62
N TYR A 108 7.19 -2.88 3.06
CA TYR A 108 6.89 -2.60 4.45
C TYR A 108 5.67 -3.39 4.95
N ALA A 109 4.56 -3.34 4.20
CA ALA A 109 3.32 -4.04 4.53
C ALA A 109 3.53 -5.56 4.63
N TYR A 110 4.28 -6.14 3.70
CA TYR A 110 4.62 -7.56 3.75
C TYR A 110 5.43 -7.93 4.99
N LEU A 111 6.42 -7.12 5.37
CA LEU A 111 7.25 -7.37 6.54
C LEU A 111 6.44 -7.33 7.84
N VAL A 112 5.46 -6.43 7.94
CA VAL A 112 4.55 -6.38 9.09
C VAL A 112 3.55 -7.55 9.05
N SER A 113 2.73 -7.64 8.00
CA SER A 113 1.56 -8.52 7.97
C SER A 113 1.87 -9.98 7.66
N CYS A 114 2.92 -10.26 6.87
CA CYS A 114 3.25 -11.63 6.45
C CYS A 114 4.48 -12.20 7.15
N ALA A 115 5.49 -11.37 7.46
CA ALA A 115 6.69 -11.80 8.14
C ALA A 115 6.63 -11.59 9.67
N GLY A 116 5.58 -10.95 10.19
CA GLY A 116 5.34 -10.77 11.63
C GLY A 116 6.32 -9.83 12.33
N LEU A 117 6.96 -8.91 11.61
CA LEU A 117 7.85 -7.92 12.23
C LEU A 117 7.03 -6.79 12.83
N ASP A 118 7.50 -6.24 13.96
CA ASP A 118 6.95 -4.99 14.46
C ASP A 118 7.23 -3.82 13.51
N HIS A 119 6.52 -2.71 13.72
CA HIS A 119 6.58 -1.55 12.84
C HIS A 119 7.96 -0.87 12.78
N VAL A 120 8.74 -0.92 13.85
CA VAL A 120 10.07 -0.30 13.91
C VAL A 120 11.07 -1.12 13.12
N GLU A 121 11.09 -2.44 13.34
CA GLU A 121 11.97 -3.36 12.62
C GLU A 121 11.60 -3.46 11.15
N ALA A 122 10.30 -3.50 10.81
CA ALA A 122 9.81 -3.47 9.43
C ALA A 122 10.25 -2.19 8.72
N HIS A 123 10.17 -1.02 9.38
CA HIS A 123 10.67 0.25 8.85
C HIS A 123 12.17 0.18 8.55
N ARG A 124 12.97 -0.22 9.54
CA ARG A 124 14.43 -0.33 9.42
C ARG A 124 14.83 -1.26 8.27
N ARG A 125 14.19 -2.42 8.19
CA ARG A 125 14.47 -3.44 7.16
C ARG A 125 14.02 -3.01 5.78
N THR A 126 12.88 -2.33 5.67
CA THR A 126 12.41 -1.75 4.40
C THR A 126 13.43 -0.75 3.86
N ARG A 127 13.91 0.17 4.69
CA ARG A 127 14.92 1.15 4.28
C ARG A 127 16.21 0.50 3.78
N LYS A 128 16.65 -0.56 4.43
CA LYS A 128 17.83 -1.33 3.99
C LYS A 128 17.59 -2.04 2.65
N LEU A 129 16.45 -2.71 2.49
CA LEU A 129 16.09 -3.42 1.27
C LEU A 129 15.83 -2.50 0.08
N LYS A 130 15.43 -1.26 0.33
CA LYS A 130 15.08 -0.23 -0.66
C LYS A 130 16.08 0.92 -0.71
N SER A 131 17.33 0.68 -0.36
CA SER A 131 18.39 1.71 -0.31
C SER A 131 18.64 2.41 -1.65
N PHE A 132 18.23 1.83 -2.76
CA PHE A 132 18.28 2.42 -4.10
C PHE A 132 17.14 3.42 -4.38
N VAL A 133 16.12 3.49 -3.53
CA VAL A 133 15.02 4.47 -3.61
C VAL A 133 15.40 5.70 -2.78
N PRO A 134 15.21 6.94 -3.27
CA PRO A 134 15.48 8.14 -2.49
C PRO A 134 14.75 8.16 -1.15
N ALA A 135 15.42 8.63 -0.09
CA ALA A 135 14.92 8.59 1.30
C ALA A 135 13.53 9.21 1.48
N ALA A 136 13.25 10.32 0.79
CA ALA A 136 11.94 10.96 0.82
C ALA A 136 10.83 10.07 0.25
N GLN A 137 11.11 9.34 -0.85
CA GLN A 137 10.17 8.39 -1.44
C GLN A 137 9.98 7.15 -0.56
N GLN A 138 11.05 6.69 0.12
CA GLN A 138 10.94 5.63 1.11
C GLN A 138 10.02 6.04 2.26
N ALA A 139 10.22 7.23 2.84
CA ALA A 139 9.39 7.75 3.92
C ALA A 139 7.92 7.87 3.49
N LEU A 140 7.68 8.41 2.29
CA LEU A 140 6.33 8.55 1.74
C LEU A 140 5.66 7.19 1.53
N GLY A 141 6.34 6.21 0.94
CA GLY A 141 5.81 4.87 0.73
C GLY A 141 5.43 4.17 2.04
N ILE A 142 6.29 4.24 3.06
CA ILE A 142 6.01 3.67 4.39
C ILE A 142 4.84 4.39 5.06
N SER A 143 4.81 5.73 5.02
CA SER A 143 3.72 6.52 5.61
C SER A 143 2.36 6.20 4.98
N ARG A 144 2.31 6.09 3.64
CA ARG A 144 1.08 5.70 2.92
C ARG A 144 0.63 4.28 3.26
N ALA A 145 1.58 3.31 3.38
CA ALA A 145 1.24 1.97 3.81
C ALA A 145 0.66 1.94 5.23
N LYS A 146 1.24 2.70 6.16
CA LYS A 146 0.71 2.84 7.53
C LYS A 146 -0.71 3.40 7.52
N ARG A 147 -0.94 4.50 6.81
CA ARG A 147 -2.25 5.14 6.73
C ARG A 147 -3.32 4.23 6.12
N PHE A 148 -2.96 3.43 5.12
CA PHE A 148 -3.89 2.56 4.42
C PHE A 148 -4.23 1.27 5.16
N LEU A 149 -3.21 0.62 5.77
CA LEU A 149 -3.37 -0.71 6.37
C LEU A 149 -3.46 -0.71 7.89
N TYR A 150 -2.90 0.32 8.54
CA TYR A 150 -2.76 0.39 9.99
C TYR A 150 -3.19 1.79 10.49
N PRO A 151 -4.40 2.24 10.16
CA PRO A 151 -4.87 3.53 10.67
C PRO A 151 -4.93 3.47 12.20
N PRO A 152 -4.57 4.57 12.88
CA PRO A 152 -4.66 4.62 14.33
C PRO A 152 -6.12 4.41 14.79
N THR A 153 -6.30 3.72 15.88
CA THR A 153 -7.60 3.56 16.53
C THR A 153 -8.16 4.92 16.97
N GLU A 154 -9.45 4.98 17.30
CA GLU A 154 -10.05 6.20 17.84
C GLU A 154 -9.39 6.61 19.16
N GLU A 155 -8.98 5.64 19.98
CA GLU A 155 -8.28 5.85 21.25
C GLU A 155 -6.89 6.45 21.01
N GLU A 156 -6.07 5.82 20.17
CA GLU A 156 -4.76 6.35 19.77
C GLU A 156 -4.86 7.74 19.14
N THR A 157 -5.90 7.98 18.32
CA THR A 157 -6.13 9.29 17.70
C THR A 157 -6.46 10.35 18.75
N ARG A 158 -7.20 10.00 19.81
CA ARG A 158 -7.52 10.89 20.90
C ARG A 158 -6.29 11.18 21.74
N GLU A 159 -5.51 10.15 22.12
CA GLU A 159 -4.24 10.30 22.84
C GLU A 159 -3.26 11.20 22.10
N MET A 160 -3.09 10.99 20.79
CA MET A 160 -2.24 11.85 19.95
C MET A 160 -2.71 13.31 19.94
N LYS A 161 -4.02 13.56 19.91
CA LYS A 161 -4.57 14.93 19.97
C LYS A 161 -4.31 15.58 21.33
N ASP A 162 -4.47 14.84 22.41
CA ASP A 162 -4.25 15.33 23.77
C ASP A 162 -2.76 15.65 24.00
N GLU A 163 -1.87 14.77 23.57
CA GLU A 163 -0.42 15.02 23.59
C GLU A 163 -0.05 16.28 22.78
N PHE A 164 -0.59 16.40 21.56
CA PHE A 164 -0.31 17.56 20.70
C PHE A 164 -0.81 18.86 21.31
N ALA A 165 -1.97 18.86 21.98
CA ALA A 165 -2.48 20.03 22.70
C ALA A 165 -1.55 20.43 23.86
N LEU A 166 -1.00 19.46 24.60
CA LEU A 166 -0.01 19.70 25.64
C LEU A 166 1.29 20.32 25.08
N TRP A 167 1.78 19.81 23.97
CA TRP A 167 2.95 20.35 23.28
C TRP A 167 2.73 21.80 22.78
N GLN A 168 1.56 22.09 22.19
CA GLN A 168 1.21 23.46 21.77
C GLN A 168 1.16 24.40 22.98
N SER A 169 0.54 24.00 24.08
CA SER A 169 0.45 24.83 25.27
C SER A 169 1.81 25.07 25.96
N ALA A 170 2.73 24.10 25.86
CA ALA A 170 4.10 24.24 26.36
C ALA A 170 4.92 25.19 25.47
N SER A 171 4.79 25.09 24.15
CA SER A 171 5.46 25.95 23.17
C SER A 171 5.05 27.42 23.32
N LEU A 172 3.75 27.69 23.48
CA LEU A 172 3.23 29.04 23.70
C LEU A 172 3.74 29.66 25.02
N ARG A 173 3.88 28.84 26.09
CA ARG A 173 4.44 29.29 27.36
C ARG A 173 5.94 29.60 27.30
N SER A 174 6.70 28.89 26.47
CA SER A 174 8.12 29.19 26.28
C SER A 174 8.35 30.44 25.44
N ALA A 175 7.56 30.68 24.39
CA ALA A 175 7.62 31.86 23.56
C ALA A 175 7.27 33.16 24.31
N GLY A 176 6.34 33.10 25.30
CA GLY A 176 6.00 34.30 26.12
C GLY A 176 6.99 34.64 27.24
N ARG A 177 8.08 33.86 27.41
CA ARG A 177 9.13 34.13 28.40
C ARG A 177 10.37 34.81 27.83
N GLU A 178 10.46 34.96 26.51
CA GLU A 178 11.60 35.63 25.86
C GLU A 178 11.37 37.14 25.68
N ASP A 179 10.19 37.67 26.05
CA ASP A 179 9.82 39.10 25.95
C ASP A 179 9.79 39.82 27.29
N GLU A 180 10.34 39.27 28.37
CA GLU A 180 10.57 39.91 29.69
C GLU A 180 12.07 40.03 29.99
#